data_8af4eb30215a2782a902193eb1c458d9
#
_entry.id   8af4eb30215a2782a902193eb1c458d9
#
_cell.length_a   1.000
_cell.length_b   1.000
_cell.length_c   1.000
_cell.angle_alpha   90.00
_cell.angle_beta   90.00
_cell.angle_gamma   90.00
#
_symmetry.space_group_name_H-M   'P 1'
#
loop_
_entity.id
_entity.type
_entity.pdbx_description
1 polymer ?
#
loop_
_entity_poly.entity_id
_entity_poly.type
_entity_poly.pdbx_seq_one_letter_code
_entity_poly.pdbx_strand_id
1 'polypeptide(L)'
;MRAIDFKNVSFRYEDMPEPVLKNASFSLEYGKLALLYGDSGQGKSTVLSIMSGVIPNVTKGTLSGEVRVGGKDVSGQRISDICRRAGVVLQNADAQIIHQRVEDELAFGCENFAFSPEKIGGCIEKACGRMALCPQWGTRTLSGGQKQRLITASALATEQRILLLDEPLANLDRKGAAFLMASLRTLTESGYAVLIVEHRLEQVLPFAHEVWRLRNGSLERQTGREALRAAQPETAEPIPAEARREEPVITLRGVGWRAGGRSILEGVDLTIFRGERLLLLGDNGCGKTSLLRLMARLARPKAGEI
;
A
#
# COMPACT_ATOMS: atom_id res chain seq x y z
N MET A 1 24.98 3.58 8.14
CA MET A 1 25.19 2.33 7.34
C MET A 1 24.05 2.23 6.32
N ARG A 2 24.38 2.00 5.04
CA ARG A 2 23.37 1.89 3.98
C ARG A 2 22.62 0.56 4.06
N ALA A 3 21.31 0.63 4.05
CA ALA A 3 20.42 -0.52 3.95
C ALA A 3 20.16 -0.90 2.48
N ILE A 4 20.01 0.12 1.64
CA ILE A 4 19.81 -0.01 0.19
C ILE A 4 20.80 0.90 -0.51
N ASP A 5 21.44 0.40 -1.57
CA ASP A 5 22.33 1.16 -2.45
C ASP A 5 22.02 0.79 -3.90
N PHE A 6 21.58 1.76 -4.68
CA PHE A 6 21.14 1.63 -6.06
C PHE A 6 22.01 2.57 -6.90
N LYS A 7 22.91 2.03 -7.75
CA LYS A 7 23.93 2.82 -8.46
C LYS A 7 23.87 2.60 -9.95
N ASN A 8 23.57 3.67 -10.67
CA ASN A 8 23.57 3.73 -12.15
C ASN A 8 22.76 2.58 -12.76
N VAL A 9 21.61 2.27 -12.14
CA VAL A 9 20.80 1.12 -12.53
C VAL A 9 19.96 1.48 -13.75
N SER A 10 20.11 0.67 -14.80
CA SER A 10 19.23 0.71 -15.96
C SER A 10 18.56 -0.65 -16.13
N PHE A 11 17.29 -0.63 -16.48
CA PHE A 11 16.54 -1.86 -16.71
C PHE A 11 15.57 -1.72 -17.87
N ARG A 12 15.55 -2.74 -18.74
CA ARG A 12 14.64 -2.88 -19.87
C ARG A 12 14.00 -4.26 -19.83
N TYR A 13 12.66 -4.32 -19.87
CA TYR A 13 11.93 -5.57 -20.03
C TYR A 13 12.24 -6.21 -21.39
N GLU A 14 12.18 -7.55 -21.47
CA GLU A 14 12.49 -8.30 -22.69
C GLU A 14 11.60 -7.88 -23.86
N ASP A 15 10.32 -7.65 -23.60
CA ASP A 15 9.29 -7.31 -24.59
C ASP A 15 9.16 -5.79 -24.85
N MET A 16 9.99 -4.95 -24.22
CA MET A 16 9.92 -3.51 -24.40
C MET A 16 11.14 -2.97 -25.15
N PRO A 17 10.95 -2.05 -26.14
CA PRO A 17 12.07 -1.46 -26.87
C PRO A 17 12.89 -0.49 -26.00
N GLU A 18 12.24 0.24 -25.10
CA GLU A 18 12.86 1.29 -24.28
C GLU A 18 13.10 0.82 -22.83
N PRO A 19 14.21 1.27 -22.22
CA PRO A 19 14.45 1.01 -20.81
C PRO A 19 13.47 1.79 -19.91
N VAL A 20 12.93 1.09 -18.90
CA VAL A 20 12.05 1.66 -17.87
C VAL A 20 12.85 2.44 -16.82
N LEU A 21 14.08 1.98 -16.53
CA LEU A 21 15.02 2.71 -15.68
C LEU A 21 16.26 3.09 -16.48
N LYS A 22 16.75 4.32 -16.28
CA LYS A 22 17.87 4.91 -17.03
C LYS A 22 18.85 5.55 -16.03
N ASN A 23 19.97 4.88 -15.75
CA ASN A 23 21.02 5.35 -14.83
C ASN A 23 20.46 5.81 -13.46
N ALA A 24 19.42 5.14 -12.97
CA ALA A 24 18.78 5.47 -11.73
C ALA A 24 19.73 5.22 -10.55
N SER A 25 19.83 6.18 -9.63
CA SER A 25 20.68 6.04 -8.44
C SER A 25 19.98 6.61 -7.23
N PHE A 26 19.99 5.84 -6.12
CA PHE A 26 19.55 6.32 -4.81
C PHE A 26 20.14 5.45 -3.70
N SER A 27 20.11 5.92 -2.47
CA SER A 27 20.51 5.12 -1.32
C SER A 27 19.60 5.40 -0.14
N LEU A 28 19.38 4.38 0.71
CA LEU A 28 18.63 4.48 1.94
C LEU A 28 19.46 3.94 3.11
N GLU A 29 19.53 4.70 4.19
CA GLU A 29 20.20 4.28 5.41
C GLU A 29 19.23 3.60 6.38
N TYR A 30 19.76 2.75 7.27
CA TYR A 30 19.00 2.25 8.41
C TYR A 30 18.54 3.43 9.30
N GLY A 31 17.38 3.28 9.92
CA GLY A 31 16.74 4.33 10.72
C GLY A 31 15.99 5.38 9.91
N LYS A 32 15.86 5.21 8.59
CA LYS A 32 15.19 6.17 7.72
C LYS A 32 14.01 5.57 6.97
N LEU A 33 13.02 6.43 6.70
CA LEU A 33 11.94 6.18 5.77
C LEU A 33 12.16 7.02 4.52
N ALA A 34 12.24 6.37 3.36
CA ALA A 34 12.25 7.02 2.05
C ALA A 34 10.90 6.84 1.36
N LEU A 35 10.37 7.93 0.83
CA LEU A 35 9.21 7.94 -0.06
C LEU A 35 9.68 7.95 -1.50
N LEU A 36 9.25 6.98 -2.29
CA LEU A 36 9.38 6.95 -3.74
C LEU A 36 8.03 7.24 -4.38
N TYR A 37 7.95 8.29 -5.18
CA TYR A 37 6.73 8.67 -5.89
C TYR A 37 6.99 8.96 -7.37
N GLY A 38 5.94 9.12 -8.14
CA GLY A 38 5.98 9.40 -9.58
C GLY A 38 4.68 8.94 -10.24
N ASP A 39 4.47 9.31 -11.49
CA ASP A 39 3.26 8.99 -12.23
C ASP A 39 3.10 7.47 -12.41
N SER A 40 1.87 7.01 -12.68
CA SER A 40 1.61 5.59 -12.93
C SER A 40 2.38 5.13 -14.18
N GLY A 41 2.90 3.90 -14.15
CA GLY A 41 3.66 3.32 -15.28
C GLY A 41 5.12 3.77 -15.39
N GLN A 42 5.63 4.66 -14.54
CA GLN A 42 7.02 5.12 -14.59
C GLN A 42 8.07 4.10 -14.11
N GLY A 43 7.65 2.94 -13.57
CA GLY A 43 8.58 1.89 -13.14
C GLY A 43 8.85 1.84 -11.64
N LYS A 44 8.00 2.43 -10.77
CA LYS A 44 8.17 2.37 -9.32
C LYS A 44 8.18 0.93 -8.80
N SER A 45 7.20 0.11 -9.20
CA SER A 45 7.16 -1.31 -8.84
C SER A 45 8.31 -2.11 -9.46
N THR A 46 8.89 -1.64 -10.60
CA THR A 46 10.12 -2.20 -11.18
C THR A 46 11.31 -2.00 -10.23
N VAL A 47 11.43 -0.82 -9.61
CA VAL A 47 12.47 -0.55 -8.61
C VAL A 47 12.34 -1.52 -7.43
N LEU A 48 11.13 -1.72 -6.89
CA LEU A 48 10.89 -2.70 -5.82
C LEU A 48 11.17 -4.15 -6.26
N SER A 49 10.78 -4.50 -7.50
CA SER A 49 11.01 -5.85 -8.06
C SER A 49 12.49 -6.18 -8.21
N ILE A 50 13.32 -5.19 -8.56
CA ILE A 50 14.77 -5.36 -8.60
C ILE A 50 15.33 -5.58 -7.19
N MET A 51 14.90 -4.77 -6.22
CA MET A 51 15.38 -4.88 -4.83
C MET A 51 14.95 -6.17 -4.14
N SER A 52 13.77 -6.70 -4.48
CA SER A 52 13.26 -7.97 -3.96
C SER A 52 13.82 -9.20 -4.69
N GLY A 53 14.56 -9.00 -5.79
CA GLY A 53 15.12 -10.06 -6.61
C GLY A 53 14.11 -10.73 -7.54
N VAL A 54 12.87 -10.25 -7.63
CA VAL A 54 11.90 -10.70 -8.65
C VAL A 54 12.47 -10.46 -10.05
N ILE A 55 13.12 -9.32 -10.22
CA ILE A 55 13.97 -9.04 -11.39
C ILE A 55 15.43 -9.30 -10.99
N PRO A 56 16.18 -10.10 -11.75
CA PRO A 56 15.84 -10.80 -13.01
C PRO A 56 15.36 -12.25 -12.82
N ASN A 57 15.16 -12.75 -11.59
CA ASN A 57 14.92 -14.19 -11.35
C ASN A 57 13.60 -14.71 -11.92
N VAL A 58 12.52 -13.91 -11.85
CA VAL A 58 11.17 -14.27 -12.33
C VAL A 58 10.84 -13.49 -13.60
N THR A 59 11.00 -12.17 -13.52
CA THR A 59 10.73 -11.28 -14.65
C THR A 59 12.02 -11.03 -15.39
N LYS A 60 12.07 -11.42 -16.66
CA LYS A 60 13.25 -11.30 -17.52
C LYS A 60 13.41 -9.89 -18.08
N GLY A 61 14.66 -9.55 -18.36
CA GLY A 61 15.04 -8.27 -18.95
C GLY A 61 16.53 -8.04 -18.83
N THR A 62 16.98 -6.92 -19.36
CA THR A 62 18.39 -6.50 -19.29
C THR A 62 18.57 -5.54 -18.14
N LEU A 63 19.28 -5.96 -17.09
CA LEU A 63 19.63 -5.16 -15.91
C LEU A 63 21.10 -4.81 -15.95
N SER A 64 21.44 -3.55 -15.72
CA SER A 64 22.81 -3.06 -15.56
C SER A 64 22.90 -2.13 -14.35
N GLY A 65 24.13 -1.85 -13.89
CA GLY A 65 24.38 -1.10 -12.66
C GLY A 65 24.54 -2.02 -11.45
N GLU A 66 24.58 -1.44 -10.25
CA GLU A 66 24.80 -2.15 -9.00
C GLU A 66 23.63 -1.92 -8.05
N VAL A 67 23.07 -3.01 -7.50
CA VAL A 67 22.01 -2.94 -6.49
C VAL A 67 22.41 -3.76 -5.27
N ARG A 68 22.51 -3.11 -4.12
CA ARG A 68 22.77 -3.78 -2.84
C ARG A 68 21.62 -3.62 -1.88
N VAL A 69 21.21 -4.73 -1.26
CA VAL A 69 20.20 -4.78 -0.20
C VAL A 69 20.79 -5.49 1.01
N GLY A 70 20.80 -4.80 2.16
CA GLY A 70 21.45 -5.29 3.36
C GLY A 70 22.98 -5.48 3.18
N GLY A 71 23.61 -4.61 2.39
CA GLY A 71 25.04 -4.62 2.10
C GLY A 71 25.49 -5.66 1.08
N LYS A 72 24.60 -6.53 0.57
CA LYS A 72 24.93 -7.56 -0.43
C LYS A 72 24.33 -7.21 -1.78
N ASP A 73 25.09 -7.41 -2.86
CA ASP A 73 24.62 -7.29 -4.22
C ASP A 73 23.47 -8.28 -4.47
N VAL A 74 22.40 -7.83 -5.14
CA VAL A 74 21.25 -8.70 -5.47
C VAL A 74 21.48 -9.50 -6.74
N SER A 75 22.46 -9.12 -7.56
CA SER A 75 22.76 -9.78 -8.83
C SER A 75 23.19 -11.23 -8.59
N GLY A 76 22.55 -12.16 -9.30
CA GLY A 76 22.85 -13.60 -9.20
C GLY A 76 22.42 -14.28 -7.89
N GLN A 77 21.76 -13.54 -6.97
CA GLN A 77 21.21 -14.14 -5.76
C GLN A 77 19.80 -14.69 -6.01
N ARG A 78 19.46 -15.78 -5.29
CA ARG A 78 18.10 -16.30 -5.26
C ARG A 78 17.19 -15.36 -4.48
N ILE A 79 15.92 -15.29 -4.84
CA ILE A 79 14.90 -14.51 -4.13
C ILE A 79 14.89 -14.86 -2.64
N SER A 80 14.99 -16.14 -2.28
CA SER A 80 15.04 -16.60 -0.88
C SER A 80 16.16 -15.96 -0.06
N ASP A 81 17.33 -15.71 -0.68
CA ASP A 81 18.47 -15.11 0.01
C ASP A 81 18.28 -13.60 0.21
N ILE A 82 17.58 -12.94 -0.71
CA ILE A 82 17.20 -11.52 -0.61
C ILE A 82 16.09 -11.34 0.40
N CYS A 83 15.07 -12.21 0.40
CA CYS A 83 13.95 -12.20 1.35
C CYS A 83 14.39 -12.37 2.81
N ARG A 84 15.56 -12.95 3.07
CA ARG A 84 16.14 -12.99 4.43
C ARG A 84 16.62 -11.63 4.94
N ARG A 85 16.74 -10.62 4.07
CA ARG A 85 17.22 -9.27 4.40
C ARG A 85 16.14 -8.19 4.28
N ALA A 86 15.22 -8.36 3.34
CA ALA A 86 14.16 -7.41 3.09
C ALA A 86 12.79 -8.07 3.04
N GLY A 87 11.86 -7.55 3.83
CA GLY A 87 10.44 -7.90 3.76
C GLY A 87 9.74 -7.05 2.71
N VAL A 88 8.88 -7.68 1.92
CA VAL A 88 8.16 -7.03 0.82
C VAL A 88 6.66 -7.06 1.10
N VAL A 89 6.03 -5.91 1.01
CA VAL A 89 4.57 -5.74 1.09
C VAL A 89 4.09 -5.22 -0.26
N LEU A 90 3.31 -6.03 -0.95
CA LEU A 90 2.77 -5.68 -2.27
C LEU A 90 1.47 -4.89 -2.14
N GLN A 91 1.08 -4.20 -3.21
CA GLN A 91 -0.13 -3.39 -3.30
C GLN A 91 -1.42 -4.16 -2.96
N ASN A 92 -1.53 -5.42 -3.39
CA ASN A 92 -2.70 -6.25 -3.11
C ASN A 92 -2.45 -7.18 -1.91
N ALA A 93 -2.84 -6.73 -0.72
CA ALA A 93 -2.73 -7.53 0.50
C ALA A 93 -3.52 -8.85 0.44
N ASP A 94 -4.69 -8.87 -0.22
CA ASP A 94 -5.50 -10.09 -0.36
C ASP A 94 -4.77 -11.18 -1.15
N ALA A 95 -3.97 -10.79 -2.14
CA ALA A 95 -3.20 -11.74 -2.95
C ALA A 95 -1.97 -12.31 -2.21
N GLN A 96 -1.53 -11.66 -1.13
CA GLN A 96 -0.41 -12.12 -0.31
C GLN A 96 -0.83 -13.05 0.83
N ILE A 97 -2.08 -12.93 1.33
CA ILE A 97 -2.58 -13.74 2.44
C ILE A 97 -2.90 -15.15 1.96
N ILE A 98 -2.23 -16.15 2.54
CA ILE A 98 -2.32 -17.56 2.16
C ILE A 98 -3.13 -18.35 3.18
N HIS A 99 -2.99 -18.04 4.45
CA HIS A 99 -3.56 -18.83 5.56
C HIS A 99 -4.90 -18.27 6.05
N GLN A 100 -5.64 -19.12 6.77
CA GLN A 100 -6.96 -18.77 7.27
C GLN A 100 -6.96 -18.07 8.64
N ARG A 101 -5.85 -18.14 9.37
CA ARG A 101 -5.66 -17.50 10.70
C ARG A 101 -4.46 -16.57 10.66
N VAL A 102 -4.53 -15.52 11.47
CA VAL A 102 -3.45 -14.54 11.60
C VAL A 102 -2.16 -15.20 12.08
N GLU A 103 -2.24 -16.08 13.11
CA GLU A 103 -1.05 -16.77 13.62
C GLU A 103 -0.36 -17.65 12.58
N ASP A 104 -1.12 -18.39 11.78
CA ASP A 104 -0.57 -19.26 10.73
C ASP A 104 0.11 -18.43 9.62
N GLU A 105 -0.49 -17.30 9.25
CA GLU A 105 0.08 -16.37 8.28
C GLU A 105 1.41 -15.77 8.76
N LEU A 106 1.51 -15.45 10.04
CA LEU A 106 2.74 -14.91 10.63
C LEU A 106 3.81 -16.00 10.82
N ALA A 107 3.39 -17.23 11.16
CA ALA A 107 4.29 -18.37 11.31
C ALA A 107 4.96 -18.76 10.00
N PHE A 108 4.23 -18.69 8.88
CA PHE A 108 4.66 -19.19 7.58
C PHE A 108 6.05 -18.70 7.14
N GLY A 109 6.31 -17.41 7.26
CA GLY A 109 7.62 -16.83 6.93
C GLY A 109 8.72 -17.31 7.88
N CYS A 110 8.41 -17.43 9.17
CA CYS A 110 9.34 -17.89 10.19
C CYS A 110 9.72 -19.36 9.99
N GLU A 111 8.75 -20.21 9.64
CA GLU A 111 8.96 -21.63 9.33
C GLU A 111 9.85 -21.80 8.09
N ASN A 112 9.60 -21.02 7.02
CA ASN A 112 10.44 -21.03 5.82
C ASN A 112 11.88 -20.58 6.10
N PHE A 113 12.10 -19.82 7.18
CA PHE A 113 13.45 -19.42 7.62
C PHE A 113 14.03 -20.36 8.67
N ALA A 114 13.33 -21.48 8.97
CA ALA A 114 13.70 -22.50 9.92
C ALA A 114 13.94 -21.95 11.35
N PHE A 115 13.08 -21.02 11.80
CA PHE A 115 13.08 -20.58 13.19
C PHE A 115 12.57 -21.70 14.11
N SER A 116 13.05 -21.75 15.36
CA SER A 116 12.54 -22.72 16.32
C SER A 116 11.09 -22.37 16.75
N PRO A 117 10.28 -23.35 17.18
CA PRO A 117 8.89 -23.09 17.61
C PRO A 117 8.77 -22.00 18.68
N GLU A 118 9.69 -21.98 19.64
CA GLU A 118 9.71 -20.98 20.72
C GLU A 118 9.98 -19.58 20.14
N LYS A 119 10.90 -19.47 19.16
CA LYS A 119 11.20 -18.23 18.49
C LYS A 119 10.00 -17.74 17.65
N ILE A 120 9.32 -18.66 16.96
CA ILE A 120 8.12 -18.35 16.17
C ILE A 120 7.05 -17.71 17.05
N GLY A 121 6.74 -18.31 18.20
CA GLY A 121 5.76 -17.77 19.16
C GLY A 121 6.10 -16.33 19.57
N GLY A 122 7.33 -16.07 19.94
CA GLY A 122 7.78 -14.72 20.30
C GLY A 122 7.75 -13.72 19.14
N CYS A 123 8.00 -14.15 17.91
CA CYS A 123 7.90 -13.31 16.71
C CYS A 123 6.44 -12.93 16.40
N ILE A 124 5.50 -13.90 16.52
CA ILE A 124 4.07 -13.68 16.33
C ILE A 124 3.54 -12.67 17.36
N GLU A 125 3.85 -12.86 18.63
CA GLU A 125 3.42 -11.96 19.71
C GLU A 125 3.88 -10.52 19.45
N LYS A 126 5.18 -10.34 19.15
CA LYS A 126 5.76 -9.02 18.85
C LYS A 126 5.13 -8.38 17.61
N ALA A 127 4.94 -9.13 16.53
CA ALA A 127 4.36 -8.63 15.28
C ALA A 127 2.89 -8.25 15.47
N CYS A 128 2.11 -9.09 16.16
CA CYS A 128 0.73 -8.81 16.53
C CYS A 128 0.60 -7.56 17.41
N GLY A 129 1.44 -7.42 18.42
CA GLY A 129 1.45 -6.25 19.30
C GLY A 129 1.75 -4.95 18.53
N ARG A 130 2.74 -4.96 17.62
CA ARG A 130 3.11 -3.79 16.80
C ARG A 130 2.01 -3.37 15.83
N MET A 131 1.26 -4.31 15.29
CA MET A 131 0.24 -4.06 14.26
C MET A 131 -1.19 -4.13 14.81
N ALA A 132 -1.38 -4.22 16.13
CA ALA A 132 -2.68 -4.33 16.80
C ALA A 132 -3.57 -5.42 16.17
N LEU A 133 -3.03 -6.64 16.07
CA LEU A 133 -3.68 -7.83 15.56
C LEU A 133 -3.89 -8.85 16.68
N CYS A 134 -4.90 -9.71 16.51
CA CYS A 134 -5.11 -10.86 17.39
C CYS A 134 -4.75 -12.14 16.63
N PRO A 135 -3.86 -12.99 17.16
CA PRO A 135 -3.41 -14.22 16.48
C PRO A 135 -4.56 -15.14 16.05
N GLN A 136 -5.63 -15.21 16.86
CA GLN A 136 -6.79 -16.09 16.65
C GLN A 136 -7.78 -15.57 15.59
N TRP A 137 -7.62 -14.36 15.07
CA TRP A 137 -8.54 -13.84 14.05
C TRP A 137 -8.46 -14.62 12.75
N GLY A 138 -9.61 -14.83 12.13
CA GLY A 138 -9.72 -15.38 10.78
C GLY A 138 -9.37 -14.33 9.73
N THR A 139 -8.44 -14.64 8.82
CA THR A 139 -7.96 -13.69 7.80
C THR A 139 -9.05 -13.26 6.83
N ARG A 140 -10.02 -14.13 6.53
CA ARG A 140 -11.16 -13.83 5.64
C ARG A 140 -12.11 -12.77 6.19
N THR A 141 -12.17 -12.61 7.52
CA THR A 141 -13.07 -11.67 8.19
C THR A 141 -12.41 -10.32 8.46
N LEU A 142 -11.13 -10.19 8.17
CA LEU A 142 -10.39 -8.95 8.36
C LEU A 142 -10.85 -7.87 7.38
N SER A 143 -10.93 -6.63 7.88
CA SER A 143 -11.09 -5.45 7.02
C SER A 143 -9.85 -5.25 6.14
N GLY A 144 -9.96 -4.50 5.04
CA GLY A 144 -8.80 -4.18 4.18
C GLY A 144 -7.62 -3.59 4.95
N GLY A 145 -7.90 -2.71 5.93
CA GLY A 145 -6.87 -2.15 6.81
C GLY A 145 -6.23 -3.17 7.74
N GLN A 146 -7.00 -4.12 8.25
CA GLN A 146 -6.45 -5.21 9.06
C GLN A 146 -5.59 -6.17 8.22
N LYS A 147 -6.00 -6.46 6.98
CA LYS A 147 -5.22 -7.26 6.03
C LYS A 147 -3.88 -6.60 5.70
N GLN A 148 -3.89 -5.30 5.43
CA GLN A 148 -2.67 -4.53 5.19
C GLN A 148 -1.71 -4.58 6.39
N ARG A 149 -2.24 -4.45 7.60
CA ARG A 149 -1.47 -4.61 8.85
C ARG A 149 -0.93 -6.03 9.01
N LEU A 150 -1.71 -7.05 8.63
CA LEU A 150 -1.30 -8.45 8.70
C LEU A 150 -0.08 -8.71 7.80
N ILE A 151 -0.12 -8.28 6.54
CA ILE A 151 1.02 -8.47 5.62
C ILE A 151 2.26 -7.70 6.09
N THR A 152 2.07 -6.49 6.63
CA THR A 152 3.19 -5.77 7.24
C THR A 152 3.73 -6.52 8.47
N ALA A 153 2.86 -7.09 9.29
CA ALA A 153 3.25 -7.92 10.44
C ALA A 153 3.99 -9.19 10.01
N SER A 154 3.60 -9.84 8.90
CA SER A 154 4.29 -11.02 8.36
C SER A 154 5.74 -10.69 7.97
N ALA A 155 5.96 -9.53 7.33
CA ALA A 155 7.31 -9.06 7.04
C ALA A 155 8.12 -8.76 8.32
N LEU A 156 7.47 -8.29 9.38
CA LEU A 156 8.13 -8.01 10.68
C LEU A 156 8.41 -9.27 11.49
N ALA A 157 7.56 -10.29 11.40
CA ALA A 157 7.71 -11.55 12.13
C ALA A 157 9.01 -12.28 11.77
N THR A 158 9.47 -12.14 10.55
CA THR A 158 10.70 -12.74 10.05
C THR A 158 11.98 -11.92 10.34
N GLU A 159 11.86 -10.86 11.15
CA GLU A 159 12.95 -10.03 11.68
C GLU A 159 13.81 -9.29 10.63
N GLN A 160 13.34 -9.14 9.39
CA GLN A 160 14.03 -8.28 8.44
C GLN A 160 13.97 -6.81 8.89
N ARG A 161 15.11 -6.13 8.74
CA ARG A 161 15.22 -4.70 9.08
C ARG A 161 15.07 -3.76 7.89
N ILE A 162 14.81 -4.29 6.71
CA ILE A 162 14.51 -3.53 5.50
C ILE A 162 13.09 -3.87 5.08
N LEU A 163 12.25 -2.88 4.91
CA LEU A 163 10.87 -3.03 4.46
C LEU A 163 10.68 -2.31 3.12
N LEU A 164 10.17 -3.03 2.14
CA LEU A 164 9.83 -2.53 0.81
C LEU A 164 8.30 -2.58 0.69
N LEU A 165 7.64 -1.43 0.65
CA LEU A 165 6.19 -1.31 0.70
C LEU A 165 5.66 -0.69 -0.60
N ASP A 166 4.84 -1.41 -1.35
CA ASP A 166 4.22 -0.95 -2.60
C ASP A 166 2.76 -0.54 -2.32
N GLU A 167 2.49 0.76 -2.36
CA GLU A 167 1.19 1.40 -2.13
C GLU A 167 0.43 0.88 -0.89
N PRO A 168 1.09 0.81 0.29
CA PRO A 168 0.49 0.19 1.46
C PRO A 168 -0.70 0.96 2.03
N LEU A 169 -0.95 2.19 1.58
CA LEU A 169 -2.08 3.00 2.02
C LEU A 169 -3.32 2.86 1.11
N ALA A 170 -3.22 2.17 -0.05
CA ALA A 170 -4.26 2.15 -1.08
C ALA A 170 -5.67 1.77 -0.54
N ASN A 171 -5.75 0.77 0.32
CA ASN A 171 -7.01 0.24 0.87
C ASN A 171 -7.30 0.72 2.31
N LEU A 172 -6.57 1.74 2.80
CA LEU A 172 -6.73 2.27 4.14
C LEU A 172 -7.59 3.54 4.13
N ASP A 173 -8.45 3.65 5.13
CA ASP A 173 -9.05 4.92 5.50
C ASP A 173 -8.02 5.82 6.21
N ARG A 174 -8.40 7.05 6.52
CA ARG A 174 -7.51 8.02 7.14
C ARG A 174 -6.92 7.54 8.48
N LYS A 175 -7.74 6.85 9.30
CA LYS A 175 -7.31 6.34 10.61
C LYS A 175 -6.34 5.16 10.45
N GLY A 176 -6.65 4.22 9.55
CA GLY A 176 -5.79 3.08 9.23
C GLY A 176 -4.44 3.53 8.66
N ALA A 177 -4.44 4.50 7.77
CA ALA A 177 -3.21 5.08 7.21
C ALA A 177 -2.37 5.78 8.29
N ALA A 178 -2.98 6.59 9.15
CA ALA A 178 -2.29 7.24 10.27
C ALA A 178 -1.67 6.22 11.23
N PHE A 179 -2.39 5.14 11.56
CA PHE A 179 -1.87 4.06 12.39
C PHE A 179 -0.66 3.37 11.75
N LEU A 180 -0.75 3.01 10.46
CA LEU A 180 0.36 2.36 9.76
C LEU A 180 1.59 3.28 9.71
N MET A 181 1.42 4.53 9.37
CA MET A 181 2.52 5.49 9.31
C MET A 181 3.18 5.72 10.68
N ALA A 182 2.40 5.80 11.75
CA ALA A 182 2.93 5.88 13.11
C ALA A 182 3.73 4.62 13.49
N SER A 183 3.24 3.43 13.11
CA SER A 183 3.96 2.18 13.33
C SER A 183 5.28 2.13 12.54
N LEU A 184 5.29 2.56 11.27
CA LEU A 184 6.49 2.63 10.45
C LEU A 184 7.51 3.63 11.02
N ARG A 185 7.06 4.75 11.59
CA ARG A 185 7.92 5.69 12.29
C ARG A 185 8.63 5.02 13.49
N THR A 186 7.87 4.36 14.36
CA THR A 186 8.45 3.63 15.50
C THR A 186 9.49 2.57 15.05
N LEU A 187 9.23 1.91 13.91
CA LEU A 187 10.19 0.97 13.33
C LEU A 187 11.47 1.67 12.88
N THR A 188 11.38 2.81 12.20
CA THR A 188 12.58 3.57 11.79
C THR A 188 13.37 4.07 13.00
N GLU A 189 12.71 4.55 14.03
CA GLU A 189 13.34 4.92 15.31
C GLU A 189 14.05 3.73 15.98
N SER A 190 13.58 2.50 15.70
CA SER A 190 14.21 1.23 16.13
C SER A 190 15.27 0.71 15.16
N GLY A 191 15.69 1.50 14.16
CA GLY A 191 16.76 1.18 13.23
C GLY A 191 16.33 0.40 11.98
N TYR A 192 15.04 0.31 11.68
CA TYR A 192 14.57 -0.25 10.40
C TYR A 192 14.79 0.75 9.26
N ALA A 193 15.05 0.24 8.05
CA ALA A 193 15.01 1.03 6.82
C ALA A 193 13.69 0.74 6.10
N VAL A 194 12.95 1.77 5.74
CA VAL A 194 11.65 1.64 5.09
C VAL A 194 11.66 2.38 3.77
N LEU A 195 11.44 1.68 2.66
CA LEU A 195 11.13 2.28 1.38
C LEU A 195 9.65 2.11 1.10
N ILE A 196 8.95 3.21 0.92
CA ILE A 196 7.52 3.23 0.62
C ILE A 196 7.29 3.84 -0.76
N VAL A 197 6.61 3.14 -1.63
CA VAL A 197 6.06 3.67 -2.88
C VAL A 197 4.65 4.11 -2.60
N GLU A 198 4.31 5.38 -2.83
CA GLU A 198 2.99 5.92 -2.54
C GLU A 198 2.61 7.09 -3.43
N HIS A 199 1.29 7.25 -3.63
CA HIS A 199 0.68 8.37 -4.32
C HIS A 199 0.03 9.37 -3.35
N ARG A 200 -0.32 8.95 -2.14
CA ARG A 200 -0.92 9.77 -1.08
C ARG A 200 0.15 10.55 -0.32
N LEU A 201 0.81 11.49 -1.01
CA LEU A 201 2.00 12.16 -0.50
C LEU A 201 1.76 12.88 0.84
N GLU A 202 0.61 13.55 0.99
CA GLU A 202 0.27 14.29 2.22
C GLU A 202 0.27 13.41 3.48
N GLN A 203 -0.02 12.11 3.33
CA GLN A 203 -0.06 11.18 4.46
C GLN A 203 1.32 10.62 4.81
N VAL A 204 2.27 10.59 3.88
CA VAL A 204 3.60 10.01 4.04
C VAL A 204 4.67 11.06 4.34
N LEU A 205 4.60 12.23 3.71
CA LEU A 205 5.61 13.28 3.82
C LEU A 205 5.95 13.69 5.26
N PRO A 206 4.99 13.77 6.21
CA PRO A 206 5.32 14.09 7.61
C PRO A 206 6.25 13.08 8.30
N PHE A 207 6.37 11.87 7.74
CA PHE A 207 7.18 10.77 8.28
C PHE A 207 8.42 10.48 7.43
N ALA A 208 8.50 11.02 6.20
CA ALA A 208 9.57 10.74 5.28
C ALA A 208 10.83 11.54 5.63
N HIS A 209 11.96 10.84 5.76
CA HIS A 209 13.29 11.43 5.91
C HIS A 209 13.90 11.81 4.56
N GLU A 210 13.52 11.08 3.52
CA GLU A 210 13.99 11.28 2.16
C GLU A 210 12.82 11.13 1.19
N VAL A 211 12.81 11.94 0.15
CA VAL A 211 11.76 11.94 -0.88
C VAL A 211 12.43 11.83 -2.24
N TRP A 212 12.01 10.84 -3.02
CA TRP A 212 12.56 10.53 -4.33
C TRP A 212 11.45 10.50 -5.36
N ARG A 213 11.64 11.19 -6.47
CA ARG A 213 10.74 11.16 -7.61
C ARG A 213 11.33 10.29 -8.71
N LEU A 214 10.54 9.33 -9.20
CA LEU A 214 10.85 8.60 -10.42
C LEU A 214 10.18 9.30 -11.61
N ARG A 215 11.01 9.77 -12.54
CA ARG A 215 10.55 10.46 -13.76
C ARG A 215 11.43 10.07 -14.92
N ASN A 216 10.81 9.67 -16.04
CA ASN A 216 11.52 9.30 -17.28
C ASN A 216 12.66 8.28 -17.06
N GLY A 217 12.46 7.34 -16.12
CA GLY A 217 13.43 6.30 -15.77
C GLY A 217 14.54 6.72 -14.81
N SER A 218 14.62 7.99 -14.41
CA SER A 218 15.63 8.52 -13.49
C SER A 218 15.05 8.81 -12.11
N LEU A 219 15.87 8.66 -11.06
CA LEU A 219 15.52 8.97 -9.68
C LEU A 219 16.10 10.34 -9.29
N GLU A 220 15.24 11.23 -8.86
CA GLU A 220 15.59 12.59 -8.44
C GLU A 220 15.22 12.78 -6.97
N ARG A 221 16.18 13.30 -6.17
CA ARG A 221 15.90 13.66 -4.79
C ARG A 221 15.12 14.97 -4.76
N GLN A 222 14.06 15.01 -3.95
CA GLN A 222 13.15 16.13 -3.85
C GLN A 222 12.98 16.57 -2.40
N THR A 223 12.58 17.82 -2.20
CA THR A 223 12.04 18.26 -0.91
C THR A 223 10.55 17.92 -0.81
N GLY A 224 10.02 17.83 0.41
CA GLY A 224 8.57 17.59 0.60
C GLY A 224 7.69 18.65 -0.06
N ARG A 225 8.16 19.93 -0.11
CA ARG A 225 7.44 21.02 -0.79
C ARG A 225 7.40 20.85 -2.31
N GLU A 226 8.50 20.42 -2.91
CA GLU A 226 8.56 20.15 -4.35
C GLU A 226 7.65 18.98 -4.71
N ALA A 227 7.66 17.92 -3.89
CA ALA A 227 6.80 16.77 -4.08
C ALA A 227 5.31 17.15 -4.05
N LEU A 228 4.88 17.95 -3.06
CA LEU A 228 3.50 18.42 -2.96
C LEU A 228 3.10 19.29 -4.16
N ARG A 229 3.96 20.20 -4.61
CA ARG A 229 3.70 21.02 -5.80
C ARG A 229 3.57 20.17 -7.06
N ALA A 230 4.44 19.18 -7.22
CA ALA A 230 4.41 18.28 -8.38
C ALA A 230 3.18 17.36 -8.42
N ALA A 231 2.56 17.10 -7.27
CA ALA A 231 1.37 16.26 -7.14
C ALA A 231 0.05 17.05 -7.18
N GLN A 232 0.11 18.40 -7.14
CA GLN A 232 -1.10 19.21 -7.31
C GLN A 232 -1.60 19.04 -8.74
N PRO A 233 -2.87 18.63 -8.93
CA PRO A 233 -3.45 18.64 -10.27
C PRO A 233 -3.43 20.08 -10.81
N GLU A 234 -3.17 20.24 -12.11
CA GLU A 234 -3.43 21.50 -12.78
C GLU A 234 -4.83 21.94 -12.38
N THR A 235 -4.94 23.17 -11.90
CA THR A 235 -6.20 23.72 -11.35
C THR A 235 -7.33 23.52 -12.35
N ALA A 236 -8.17 22.52 -12.11
CA ALA A 236 -9.40 22.39 -12.85
C ALA A 236 -10.25 23.65 -12.57
N GLU A 237 -10.76 24.28 -13.61
CA GLU A 237 -11.68 25.39 -13.44
C GLU A 237 -12.83 24.98 -12.51
N PRO A 238 -13.21 25.83 -11.54
CA PRO A 238 -14.33 25.54 -10.67
C PRO A 238 -15.55 25.21 -11.52
N ILE A 239 -16.17 24.07 -11.31
CA ILE A 239 -17.41 23.71 -11.97
C ILE A 239 -18.46 24.72 -11.48
N PRO A 240 -19.13 25.47 -12.37
CA PRO A 240 -20.18 26.40 -11.95
C PRO A 240 -21.22 25.66 -11.09
N ALA A 241 -21.53 26.22 -9.93
CA ALA A 241 -22.48 25.64 -8.97
C ALA A 241 -23.93 25.57 -9.47
N GLU A 242 -24.22 26.12 -10.63
CA GLU A 242 -25.55 26.22 -11.23
C GLU A 242 -25.82 25.11 -12.26
N ALA A 243 -25.74 23.85 -11.85
CA ALA A 243 -26.49 22.82 -12.55
C ALA A 243 -27.99 23.00 -12.16
N ARG A 244 -28.84 23.37 -13.12
CA ARG A 244 -30.28 23.47 -12.89
C ARG A 244 -30.80 22.16 -12.32
N ARG A 245 -31.31 22.18 -11.08
CA ARG A 245 -31.92 21.05 -10.38
C ARG A 245 -33.34 20.80 -10.91
N GLU A 246 -33.48 20.54 -12.21
CA GLU A 246 -34.81 20.47 -12.84
C GLU A 246 -35.41 19.07 -12.82
N GLU A 247 -34.60 17.99 -12.83
CA GLU A 247 -35.13 16.63 -12.96
C GLU A 247 -34.38 15.67 -12.01
N PRO A 248 -35.06 15.11 -10.98
CA PRO A 248 -34.49 14.10 -10.15
C PRO A 248 -34.35 12.78 -10.93
N VAL A 249 -33.16 12.18 -10.91
CA VAL A 249 -32.87 10.90 -11.57
C VAL A 249 -32.78 9.73 -10.60
N ILE A 250 -32.44 10.01 -9.33
CA ILE A 250 -32.45 9.02 -8.24
C ILE A 250 -32.97 9.71 -6.99
N THR A 251 -33.97 9.11 -6.35
CA THR A 251 -34.50 9.57 -5.05
C THR A 251 -34.55 8.41 -4.09
N LEU A 252 -33.91 8.55 -2.94
CA LEU A 252 -33.99 7.64 -1.82
C LEU A 252 -34.83 8.25 -0.71
N ARG A 253 -35.75 7.48 -0.13
CA ARG A 253 -36.59 7.91 0.98
C ARG A 253 -36.56 6.89 2.09
N GLY A 254 -36.00 7.27 3.25
CA GLY A 254 -35.91 6.42 4.44
C GLY A 254 -35.17 5.10 4.21
N VAL A 255 -34.18 5.06 3.29
CA VAL A 255 -33.54 3.82 2.85
C VAL A 255 -32.71 3.21 3.97
N GLY A 256 -33.01 1.96 4.30
CA GLY A 256 -32.28 1.14 5.26
C GLY A 256 -31.69 -0.12 4.63
N TRP A 257 -30.49 -0.51 5.07
CA TRP A 257 -29.81 -1.71 4.63
C TRP A 257 -29.11 -2.44 5.78
N ARG A 258 -29.24 -3.79 5.80
CA ARG A 258 -28.59 -4.67 6.78
C ARG A 258 -27.82 -5.77 6.08
N ALA A 259 -26.63 -6.09 6.60
CA ALA A 259 -25.85 -7.24 6.17
C ALA A 259 -25.26 -7.97 7.38
N GLY A 260 -25.32 -9.31 7.41
CA GLY A 260 -24.81 -10.12 8.51
C GLY A 260 -25.42 -9.79 9.86
N GLY A 261 -26.70 -9.39 9.90
CA GLY A 261 -27.41 -9.00 11.13
C GLY A 261 -27.10 -7.59 11.65
N ARG A 262 -26.16 -6.87 11.04
CA ARG A 262 -25.80 -5.49 11.41
C ARG A 262 -26.51 -4.49 10.50
N SER A 263 -27.00 -3.39 11.09
CA SER A 263 -27.48 -2.25 10.33
C SER A 263 -26.27 -1.50 9.74
N ILE A 264 -26.32 -1.25 8.45
CA ILE A 264 -25.25 -0.55 7.70
C ILE A 264 -25.72 0.83 7.27
N LEU A 265 -26.99 0.92 6.84
CA LEU A 265 -27.64 2.17 6.46
C LEU A 265 -28.97 2.27 7.18
N GLU A 266 -29.29 3.44 7.72
CA GLU A 266 -30.53 3.70 8.45
C GLU A 266 -31.12 5.04 8.02
N GLY A 267 -32.34 5.00 7.46
CA GLY A 267 -33.12 6.19 7.17
C GLY A 267 -32.44 7.17 6.21
N VAL A 268 -31.77 6.66 5.16
CA VAL A 268 -31.06 7.53 4.22
C VAL A 268 -32.02 8.20 3.24
N ASP A 269 -32.04 9.53 3.27
CA ASP A 269 -32.75 10.38 2.31
C ASP A 269 -31.72 11.09 1.42
N LEU A 270 -31.88 10.95 0.10
CA LEU A 270 -30.96 11.54 -0.89
C LEU A 270 -31.68 11.71 -2.21
N THR A 271 -31.54 12.88 -2.84
CA THR A 271 -32.00 13.10 -4.21
C THR A 271 -30.83 13.55 -5.07
N ILE A 272 -30.67 12.90 -6.22
CA ILE A 272 -29.65 13.22 -7.22
C ILE A 272 -30.36 13.71 -8.49
N PHE A 273 -29.93 14.85 -8.99
CA PHE A 273 -30.51 15.48 -10.17
C PHE A 273 -29.70 15.18 -11.45
N ARG A 274 -30.34 15.33 -12.60
CA ARG A 274 -29.67 15.13 -13.89
C ARG A 274 -28.48 16.09 -14.03
N GLY A 275 -27.31 15.52 -14.39
CA GLY A 275 -26.05 16.27 -14.55
C GLY A 275 -25.33 16.61 -13.23
N GLU A 276 -25.93 16.28 -12.07
CA GLU A 276 -25.30 16.52 -10.77
C GLU A 276 -24.10 15.60 -10.55
N ARG A 277 -23.04 16.13 -9.94
CA ARG A 277 -21.87 15.38 -9.49
C ARG A 277 -21.88 15.31 -7.97
N LEU A 278 -22.14 14.12 -7.42
CA LEU A 278 -22.21 13.88 -5.99
C LEU A 278 -20.95 13.19 -5.51
N LEU A 279 -20.30 13.75 -4.50
CA LEU A 279 -19.17 13.14 -3.81
C LEU A 279 -19.65 12.47 -2.51
N LEU A 280 -19.52 11.14 -2.43
CA LEU A 280 -19.87 10.36 -1.24
C LEU A 280 -18.63 10.10 -0.39
N LEU A 281 -18.55 10.75 0.78
CA LEU A 281 -17.43 10.65 1.71
C LEU A 281 -17.80 9.81 2.94
N GLY A 282 -16.78 9.24 3.58
CA GLY A 282 -16.91 8.51 4.85
C GLY A 282 -15.81 7.45 5.03
N ASP A 283 -15.64 6.96 6.26
CA ASP A 283 -14.67 5.93 6.64
C ASP A 283 -14.95 4.59 5.91
N ASN A 284 -13.97 3.69 5.88
CA ASN A 284 -14.16 2.35 5.34
C ASN A 284 -15.20 1.59 6.19
N GLY A 285 -16.09 0.85 5.51
CA GLY A 285 -17.15 0.11 6.19
C GLY A 285 -18.41 0.91 6.56
N CYS A 286 -18.44 2.25 6.35
CA CYS A 286 -19.63 3.07 6.67
C CYS A 286 -20.82 2.90 5.70
N GLY A 287 -20.73 2.00 4.71
CA GLY A 287 -21.85 1.66 3.83
C GLY A 287 -21.86 2.34 2.46
N LYS A 288 -20.82 3.09 2.05
CA LYS A 288 -20.76 3.76 0.73
C LYS A 288 -21.03 2.81 -0.44
N THR A 289 -20.33 1.68 -0.48
CA THR A 289 -20.51 0.67 -1.52
C THR A 289 -21.90 0.03 -1.47
N SER A 290 -22.47 -0.15 -0.27
CA SER A 290 -23.84 -0.64 -0.11
C SER A 290 -24.84 0.35 -0.68
N LEU A 291 -24.67 1.64 -0.40
CA LEU A 291 -25.53 2.70 -0.93
C LEU A 291 -25.44 2.75 -2.46
N LEU A 292 -24.23 2.71 -3.04
CA LEU A 292 -24.06 2.65 -4.49
C LEU A 292 -24.73 1.44 -5.13
N ARG A 293 -24.62 0.25 -4.50
CA ARG A 293 -25.31 -0.97 -4.97
C ARG A 293 -26.83 -0.85 -4.93
N LEU A 294 -27.37 -0.22 -3.91
CA LEU A 294 -28.80 0.05 -3.81
C LEU A 294 -29.26 1.01 -4.92
N MET A 295 -28.58 2.12 -5.13
CA MET A 295 -28.87 3.08 -6.21
C MET A 295 -28.76 2.45 -7.60
N ALA A 296 -27.78 1.57 -7.81
CA ALA A 296 -27.63 0.80 -9.05
C ALA A 296 -28.60 -0.38 -9.19
N ARG A 297 -29.52 -0.58 -8.24
CA ARG A 297 -30.47 -1.71 -8.19
C ARG A 297 -29.82 -3.11 -8.17
N LEU A 298 -28.53 -3.20 -7.79
CA LEU A 298 -27.82 -4.44 -7.57
C LEU A 298 -28.18 -5.09 -6.22
N ALA A 299 -28.86 -4.38 -5.35
CA ALA A 299 -29.43 -4.84 -4.11
C ALA A 299 -30.78 -4.18 -3.88
N ARG A 300 -31.63 -4.80 -3.03
CA ARG A 300 -32.93 -4.23 -2.65
C ARG A 300 -32.86 -3.68 -1.24
N PRO A 301 -33.37 -2.47 -0.96
CA PRO A 301 -33.41 -1.93 0.39
C PRO A 301 -34.26 -2.83 1.31
N LYS A 302 -33.91 -2.86 2.62
CA LYS A 302 -34.70 -3.55 3.63
C LYS A 302 -35.78 -2.65 4.25
N ALA A 303 -35.63 -1.34 4.12
CA ALA A 303 -36.60 -0.32 4.48
C ALA A 303 -36.45 0.85 3.54
N GLY A 304 -37.52 1.63 3.35
CA GLY A 304 -37.58 2.77 2.44
C GLY A 304 -37.70 2.37 0.97
N GLU A 305 -37.61 3.37 0.10
CA GLU A 305 -37.80 3.21 -1.35
C GLU A 305 -36.72 3.99 -2.17
N ILE A 306 -36.49 3.52 -3.40
CA ILE A 306 -35.56 4.14 -4.38
C ILE A 306 -36.25 4.24 -5.73
#